data_542360f33ce2b2a6dbceb1584406206b
#
_entry.id   542360f33ce2b2a6dbceb1584406206b
#
_cell.length_a   1.000
_cell.length_b   1.000
_cell.length_c   1.000
_cell.angle_alpha   90.00
_cell.angle_beta   90.00
_cell.angle_gamma   90.00
#
_symmetry.space_group_name_H-M   'P 1'
#
loop_
_entity.id
_entity.type
_entity.pdbx_description
1 polymer ?
#
loop_
_entity_poly.entity_id
_entity_poly.type
_entity_poly.pdbx_seq_one_letter_code
_entity_poly.pdbx_strand_id
1 'polypeptide(L)'
;MLKKNKIKVIISSIIILLPALFGIIMWNDLPDIITTHWGADGNADGLSGKVFAVFGTPIILLIFHFVCLLFTSLDKRQKDQNQKALGMVFWILPIISLFTNGIMYRAAFGKEFDLAFFMPALLGVMFIFIGNYLPK
;
A
#
# COMPACT_ATOMS: atom_id res chain seq x y z
N MET A 1 6.48 -4.85 -22.14
CA MET A 1 6.89 -3.88 -21.11
C MET A 1 7.08 -4.56 -19.76
N LEU A 2 6.11 -5.26 -19.19
CA LEU A 2 6.23 -5.97 -17.92
C LEU A 2 7.33 -7.05 -17.92
N LYS A 3 7.52 -7.79 -19.03
CA LYS A 3 8.60 -8.79 -19.16
C LYS A 3 10.00 -8.21 -18.91
N LYS A 4 10.26 -6.97 -19.33
CA LYS A 4 11.53 -6.27 -19.10
C LYS A 4 11.71 -5.82 -17.62
N ASN A 5 10.61 -5.68 -16.89
CA ASN A 5 10.59 -5.23 -15.50
C ASN A 5 10.24 -6.36 -14.51
N LYS A 6 10.41 -7.63 -14.91
CA LYS A 6 10.02 -8.80 -14.09
C LYS A 6 10.57 -8.74 -12.66
N ILE A 7 11.82 -8.35 -12.50
CA ILE A 7 12.46 -8.23 -11.17
C ILE A 7 11.75 -7.16 -10.33
N LYS A 8 11.40 -6.00 -10.91
CA LYS A 8 10.68 -4.94 -10.19
C LYS A 8 9.29 -5.39 -9.77
N VAL A 9 8.58 -6.13 -10.66
CA VAL A 9 7.26 -6.72 -10.31
C VAL A 9 7.38 -7.65 -9.12
N ILE A 10 8.38 -8.54 -9.12
CA ILE A 10 8.60 -9.49 -8.02
C ILE A 10 8.92 -8.75 -6.73
N ILE A 11 9.87 -7.82 -6.76
CA ILE A 11 10.28 -7.07 -5.55
C ILE A 11 9.11 -6.26 -4.99
N SER A 12 8.38 -5.52 -5.82
CA SER A 12 7.22 -4.74 -5.37
C SER A 12 6.12 -5.61 -4.77
N SER A 13 5.85 -6.78 -5.38
CA SER A 13 4.87 -7.74 -4.84
C SER A 13 5.31 -8.32 -3.50
N ILE A 14 6.59 -8.67 -3.35
CA ILE A 14 7.14 -9.14 -2.06
C ILE A 14 6.97 -8.07 -0.99
N ILE A 15 7.32 -6.81 -1.30
CA ILE A 15 7.21 -5.71 -0.33
C ILE A 15 5.75 -5.50 0.09
N ILE A 16 4.78 -5.59 -0.85
CA ILE A 16 3.35 -5.49 -0.53
C ILE A 16 2.91 -6.59 0.44
N LEU A 17 3.47 -7.79 0.33
CA LEU A 17 3.12 -8.94 1.16
C LEU A 17 3.92 -9.03 2.47
N LEU A 18 4.97 -8.23 2.66
CA LEU A 18 5.74 -8.24 3.92
C LEU A 18 4.89 -8.05 5.18
N PRO A 19 3.85 -7.18 5.20
CA PRO A 19 2.98 -7.06 6.37
C PRO A 19 2.25 -8.36 6.72
N ALA A 20 1.86 -9.18 5.74
CA ALA A 20 1.25 -10.48 6.02
C ALA A 20 2.25 -11.43 6.70
N LEU A 21 3.51 -11.44 6.28
CA LEU A 21 4.57 -12.21 6.92
C LEU A 21 4.77 -11.75 8.38
N PHE A 22 4.79 -10.44 8.62
CA PHE A 22 4.87 -9.88 9.97
C PHE A 22 3.68 -10.34 10.83
N GLY A 23 2.45 -10.29 10.30
CA GLY A 23 1.25 -10.74 11.00
C GLY A 23 1.26 -12.24 11.31
N ILE A 24 1.85 -13.07 10.44
CA ILE A 24 2.05 -14.50 10.72
C ILE A 24 3.02 -14.70 11.89
N ILE A 25 4.14 -13.98 11.91
CA ILE A 25 5.13 -14.07 12.99
C ILE A 25 4.52 -13.65 14.33
N MET A 26 3.72 -12.58 14.32
CA MET A 26 3.09 -12.01 15.53
C MET A 26 1.69 -12.56 15.81
N TRP A 27 1.30 -13.67 15.16
CA TRP A 27 -0.08 -14.19 15.17
C TRP A 27 -0.68 -14.37 16.56
N ASN A 28 0.10 -14.91 17.49
CA ASN A 28 -0.37 -15.20 18.84
C ASN A 28 -0.49 -13.92 19.72
N ASP A 29 0.23 -12.87 19.37
CA ASP A 29 0.22 -11.60 20.09
C ASP A 29 -0.83 -10.62 19.56
N LEU A 30 -1.39 -10.90 18.38
CA LEU A 30 -2.43 -10.08 17.75
C LEU A 30 -3.81 -10.38 18.33
N PRO A 31 -4.65 -9.35 18.60
CA PRO A 31 -6.04 -9.54 19.01
C PRO A 31 -6.88 -10.16 17.89
N ASP A 32 -7.98 -10.82 18.24
CA ASP A 32 -8.86 -11.47 17.27
C ASP A 32 -9.64 -10.47 16.39
N ILE A 33 -9.85 -9.26 16.89
CA ILE A 33 -10.47 -8.12 16.20
C ILE A 33 -9.44 -7.00 16.08
N ILE A 34 -9.22 -6.53 14.87
CA ILE A 34 -8.21 -5.50 14.54
C ILE A 34 -8.89 -4.34 13.83
N THR A 35 -8.51 -3.12 14.15
CA THR A 35 -8.93 -1.93 13.41
C THR A 35 -8.28 -1.92 12.03
N THR A 36 -9.10 -1.87 10.98
CA THR A 36 -8.65 -1.88 9.58
C THR A 36 -9.05 -0.64 8.80
N HIS A 37 -9.90 0.21 9.38
CA HIS A 37 -10.32 1.47 8.76
C HIS A 37 -10.44 2.58 9.80
N TRP A 38 -10.13 3.81 9.38
CA TRP A 38 -10.25 5.04 10.16
C TRP A 38 -10.96 6.10 9.34
N GLY A 39 -11.84 6.84 9.97
CA GLY A 39 -12.55 7.95 9.38
C GLY A 39 -11.65 9.16 9.10
N ALA A 40 -12.22 10.15 8.42
CA ALA A 40 -11.52 11.40 8.10
C ALA A 40 -11.13 12.23 9.35
N ASP A 41 -11.79 11.96 10.48
CA ASP A 41 -11.51 12.53 11.80
C ASP A 41 -10.37 11.82 12.55
N GLY A 42 -9.79 10.78 11.94
CA GLY A 42 -8.73 9.96 12.53
C GLY A 42 -9.21 8.89 13.50
N ASN A 43 -10.51 8.80 13.78
CA ASN A 43 -11.07 7.80 14.65
C ASN A 43 -11.26 6.45 13.94
N ALA A 44 -11.06 5.35 14.68
CA ALA A 44 -11.30 4.01 14.18
C ALA A 44 -12.82 3.79 13.97
N ASP A 45 -13.23 3.51 12.75
CA ASP A 45 -14.62 3.29 12.35
C ASP A 45 -14.86 1.96 11.62
N GLY A 46 -13.80 1.17 11.41
CA GLY A 46 -13.90 -0.16 10.81
C GLY A 46 -13.07 -1.20 11.53
N LEU A 47 -13.71 -2.29 11.94
CA LEU A 47 -13.11 -3.44 12.61
C LEU A 47 -13.20 -4.67 11.73
N SER A 48 -12.19 -5.52 11.78
CA SER A 48 -12.15 -6.78 11.03
C SER A 48 -11.55 -7.89 11.86
N GLY A 49 -11.90 -9.13 11.52
CA GLY A 49 -11.24 -10.30 12.11
C GLY A 49 -9.76 -10.37 11.73
N LYS A 50 -8.95 -10.94 12.62
CA LYS A 50 -7.49 -11.12 12.48
C LYS A 50 -7.09 -11.68 11.11
N VAL A 51 -7.78 -12.70 10.61
CA VAL A 51 -7.48 -13.33 9.32
C VAL A 51 -7.58 -12.33 8.18
N PHE A 52 -8.66 -11.55 8.13
CA PHE A 52 -8.83 -10.52 7.10
C PHE A 52 -7.83 -9.39 7.25
N ALA A 53 -7.56 -8.94 8.47
CA ALA A 53 -6.60 -7.88 8.72
C ALA A 53 -5.19 -8.28 8.25
N VAL A 54 -4.75 -9.50 8.57
CA VAL A 54 -3.39 -9.97 8.25
C VAL A 54 -3.22 -10.31 6.77
N PHE A 55 -4.19 -10.96 6.14
CA PHE A 55 -4.07 -11.45 4.77
C PHE A 55 -4.88 -10.63 3.77
N GLY A 56 -6.09 -10.22 4.13
CA GLY A 56 -7.02 -9.53 3.22
C GLY A 56 -6.48 -8.18 2.77
N THR A 57 -5.98 -7.36 3.69
CA THR A 57 -5.49 -6.03 3.35
C THR A 57 -4.27 -6.05 2.40
N PRO A 58 -3.20 -6.85 2.62
CA PRO A 58 -2.10 -6.95 1.66
C PRO A 58 -2.50 -7.59 0.33
N ILE A 59 -3.41 -8.58 0.34
CA ILE A 59 -3.88 -9.23 -0.89
C ILE A 59 -4.68 -8.26 -1.75
N ILE A 60 -5.58 -7.47 -1.17
CA ILE A 60 -6.33 -6.44 -1.90
C ILE A 60 -5.39 -5.43 -2.53
N LEU A 61 -4.38 -4.96 -1.80
CA LEU A 61 -3.37 -4.04 -2.33
C LEU A 61 -2.52 -4.69 -3.45
N LEU A 62 -2.21 -5.98 -3.33
CA LEU A 62 -1.50 -6.72 -4.36
C LEU A 62 -2.33 -6.83 -5.65
N ILE A 63 -3.62 -7.17 -5.53
CA ILE A 63 -4.54 -7.22 -6.68
C ILE A 63 -4.60 -5.84 -7.34
N PHE A 64 -4.78 -4.78 -6.55
CA PHE A 64 -4.81 -3.41 -7.06
C PHE A 64 -3.48 -3.02 -7.72
N HIS A 65 -2.34 -3.45 -7.19
CA HIS A 65 -1.03 -3.25 -7.80
C HIS A 65 -0.95 -3.87 -9.19
N PHE A 66 -1.39 -5.12 -9.36
CA PHE A 66 -1.41 -5.77 -10.67
C PHE A 66 -2.37 -5.09 -11.66
N VAL A 67 -3.53 -4.65 -11.18
CA VAL A 67 -4.49 -3.89 -12.00
C VAL A 67 -3.84 -2.60 -12.49
N CYS A 68 -3.20 -1.82 -11.62
CA CYS A 68 -2.50 -0.59 -12.00
C CYS A 68 -1.35 -0.85 -12.98
N LEU A 69 -0.55 -1.89 -12.76
CA LEU A 69 0.52 -2.30 -13.69
C LEU A 69 -0.02 -2.69 -15.06
N LEU A 70 -1.13 -3.42 -15.09
CA LEU A 70 -1.78 -3.84 -16.32
C LEU A 70 -2.27 -2.62 -17.11
N PHE A 71 -3.07 -1.75 -16.52
CA PHE A 71 -3.58 -0.54 -17.17
C PHE A 71 -2.45 0.36 -17.66
N THR A 72 -1.45 0.60 -16.84
CA THR A 72 -0.29 1.42 -17.22
C THR A 72 0.49 0.78 -18.37
N SER A 73 0.58 -0.55 -18.43
CA SER A 73 1.30 -1.25 -19.50
C SER A 73 0.55 -1.29 -20.83
N LEU A 74 -0.78 -1.18 -20.80
CA LEU A 74 -1.66 -1.19 -21.98
C LEU A 74 -1.82 0.20 -22.61
N ASP A 75 -1.51 1.27 -21.87
CA ASP A 75 -1.60 2.62 -22.40
C ASP A 75 -0.54 2.86 -23.48
N LYS A 76 -1.01 3.00 -24.73
CA LYS A 76 -0.16 3.17 -25.93
C LYS A 76 0.18 4.63 -26.24
N ARG A 77 -0.38 5.59 -25.49
CA ARG A 77 -0.38 7.01 -25.86
C ARG A 77 1.00 7.67 -25.83
N GLN A 78 1.92 7.16 -25.02
CA GLN A 78 3.29 7.71 -25.00
C GLN A 78 4.30 6.68 -24.44
N LYS A 79 5.15 6.13 -25.31
CA LYS A 79 6.13 5.10 -24.93
C LYS A 79 7.10 5.52 -23.82
N ASP A 80 7.53 6.78 -23.80
CA ASP A 80 8.52 7.28 -22.83
C ASP A 80 7.88 7.70 -21.50
N GLN A 81 6.66 8.25 -21.52
CA GLN A 81 5.90 8.58 -20.31
C GLN A 81 5.39 7.33 -19.59
N ASN A 82 5.06 6.26 -20.31
CA ASN A 82 4.63 5.00 -19.70
C ASN A 82 5.73 4.35 -18.85
N GLN A 83 7.01 4.57 -19.15
CA GLN A 83 8.09 4.02 -18.33
C GLN A 83 8.19 4.76 -16.99
N LYS A 84 7.96 6.07 -16.96
CA LYS A 84 7.93 6.86 -15.71
C LYS A 84 6.72 6.49 -14.86
N ALA A 85 5.53 6.40 -15.47
CA ALA A 85 4.30 6.00 -14.79
C ALA A 85 4.42 4.59 -14.18
N LEU A 86 4.99 3.62 -14.92
CA LEU A 86 5.30 2.29 -14.39
C LEU A 86 6.28 2.37 -13.21
N GLY A 87 7.30 3.22 -13.32
CA GLY A 87 8.24 3.43 -12.22
C GLY A 87 7.55 3.89 -10.94
N MET A 88 6.58 4.81 -11.03
CA MET A 88 5.77 5.24 -9.88
C MET A 88 4.93 4.10 -9.31
N VAL A 89 4.22 3.35 -10.15
CA VAL A 89 3.36 2.25 -9.70
C VAL A 89 4.16 1.16 -8.98
N PHE A 90 5.39 0.87 -9.41
CA PHE A 90 6.24 -0.10 -8.72
C PHE A 90 6.55 0.27 -7.27
N TRP A 91 6.56 1.56 -6.91
CA TRP A 91 6.99 1.98 -5.58
C TRP A 91 5.90 2.58 -4.72
N ILE A 92 4.91 3.26 -5.31
CA ILE A 92 3.82 3.90 -4.55
C ILE A 92 3.01 2.86 -3.77
N LEU A 93 2.55 1.80 -4.43
CA LEU A 93 1.70 0.80 -3.77
C LEU A 93 2.41 -0.03 -2.71
N PRO A 94 3.67 -0.48 -2.89
CA PRO A 94 4.45 -1.04 -1.79
C PRO A 94 4.59 -0.11 -0.58
N ILE A 95 4.86 1.18 -0.80
CA ILE A 95 4.97 2.16 0.29
C ILE A 95 3.63 2.31 1.01
N ILE A 96 2.52 2.43 0.26
CA ILE A 96 1.17 2.47 0.84
C ILE A 96 0.90 1.22 1.67
N SER A 97 1.25 0.03 1.17
CA SER A 97 1.04 -1.23 1.89
C SER A 97 1.79 -1.25 3.21
N LEU A 98 3.07 -0.92 3.21
CA LEU A 98 3.86 -0.88 4.44
C LEU A 98 3.32 0.14 5.44
N PHE A 99 2.92 1.31 4.96
CA PHE A 99 2.42 2.38 5.82
C PHE A 99 1.06 2.03 6.42
N THR A 100 0.08 1.64 5.60
CA THR A 100 -1.29 1.35 6.07
C THR A 100 -1.33 0.14 7.01
N ASN A 101 -0.64 -0.94 6.64
CA ASN A 101 -0.55 -2.11 7.52
C ASN A 101 0.30 -1.83 8.77
N GLY A 102 1.33 -0.97 8.67
CA GLY A 102 2.12 -0.53 9.83
C GLY A 102 1.26 0.20 10.86
N ILE A 103 0.38 1.11 10.42
CA ILE A 103 -0.60 1.77 11.28
C ILE A 103 -1.56 0.75 11.91
N MET A 104 -2.08 -0.17 11.11
CA MET A 104 -2.98 -1.23 11.56
C MET A 104 -2.36 -2.08 12.68
N TYR A 105 -1.14 -2.56 12.50
CA TYR A 105 -0.45 -3.33 13.53
C TYR A 105 -0.12 -2.50 14.76
N ARG A 106 0.28 -1.24 14.57
CA ARG A 106 0.53 -0.35 15.70
C ARG A 106 -0.71 -0.16 16.55
N ALA A 107 -1.88 0.04 15.93
CA ALA A 107 -3.16 0.11 16.62
C ALA A 107 -3.54 -1.23 17.28
N ALA A 108 -3.28 -2.36 16.62
CA ALA A 108 -3.53 -3.69 17.18
C ALA A 108 -2.74 -3.96 18.47
N PHE A 109 -1.54 -3.38 18.59
CA PHE A 109 -0.73 -3.43 19.82
C PHE A 109 -1.06 -2.31 20.83
N GLY A 110 -2.19 -1.60 20.65
CA GLY A 110 -2.66 -0.56 21.58
C GLY A 110 -1.81 0.72 21.57
N LYS A 111 -1.02 0.96 20.53
CA LYS A 111 -0.20 2.17 20.42
C LYS A 111 -0.94 3.23 19.60
N GLU A 112 -1.13 4.39 20.20
CA GLU A 112 -1.73 5.53 19.52
C GLU A 112 -0.90 6.04 18.36
N PHE A 113 -1.58 6.51 17.31
CA PHE A 113 -0.98 7.10 16.14
C PHE A 113 -1.84 8.29 15.67
N ASP A 114 -1.23 9.46 15.57
CA ASP A 114 -1.93 10.66 15.09
C ASP A 114 -2.15 10.60 13.58
N LEU A 115 -3.23 9.93 13.18
CA LEU A 115 -3.63 9.80 11.78
C LEU A 115 -4.04 11.14 11.17
N ALA A 116 -4.63 12.04 11.95
CA ALA A 116 -5.05 13.34 11.46
C ALA A 116 -3.86 14.19 10.95
N PHE A 117 -2.69 14.00 11.53
CA PHE A 117 -1.46 14.63 11.06
C PHE A 117 -0.76 13.81 9.94
N PHE A 118 -0.60 12.51 10.13
CA PHE A 118 0.23 11.71 9.23
C PHE A 118 -0.41 11.40 7.88
N MET A 119 -1.74 11.25 7.80
CA MET A 119 -2.41 10.98 6.52
C MET A 119 -2.32 12.16 5.53
N PRO A 120 -2.61 13.41 5.92
CA PRO A 120 -2.40 14.55 5.03
C PRO A 120 -0.94 14.73 4.64
N ALA A 121 0.00 14.52 5.57
CA ALA A 121 1.43 14.60 5.28
C ALA A 121 1.87 13.57 4.25
N LEU A 122 1.45 12.30 4.38
CA LEU A 122 1.73 11.25 3.42
C LEU A 122 1.15 11.58 2.04
N LEU A 123 -0.12 12.01 2.00
CA LEU A 123 -0.77 12.42 0.75
C LEU A 123 -0.05 13.61 0.10
N GLY A 124 0.36 14.60 0.89
CA GLY A 124 1.13 15.75 0.40
C GLY A 124 2.45 15.31 -0.24
N VAL A 125 3.21 14.44 0.42
CA VAL A 125 4.45 13.87 -0.12
C VAL A 125 4.17 13.09 -1.42
N MET A 126 3.12 12.27 -1.45
CA MET A 126 2.72 11.53 -2.65
C MET A 126 2.38 12.47 -3.81
N PHE A 127 1.63 13.56 -3.56
CA PHE A 127 1.30 14.55 -4.59
C PHE A 127 2.53 15.30 -5.11
N ILE A 128 3.51 15.60 -4.26
CA ILE A 128 4.80 16.18 -4.69
C ILE A 128 5.52 15.20 -5.63
N PHE A 129 5.60 13.92 -5.28
CA PHE A 129 6.19 12.92 -6.15
C PHE A 129 5.45 12.79 -7.48
N ILE A 130 4.12 12.66 -7.45
CA ILE A 130 3.30 12.55 -8.67
C ILE A 130 3.47 13.81 -9.53
N GLY A 131 3.39 15.00 -8.93
CA GLY A 131 3.53 16.28 -9.64
C GLY A 131 4.89 16.45 -10.32
N ASN A 132 5.96 15.92 -9.72
CA ASN A 132 7.30 15.97 -10.32
C ASN A 132 7.44 15.06 -11.56
N TYR A 133 6.56 14.07 -11.71
CA TYR A 133 6.54 13.14 -12.85
C TYR A 133 5.52 13.52 -13.95
N LEU A 134 4.67 14.52 -13.70
CA LEU A 134 3.77 15.03 -14.73
C LEU A 134 4.56 15.79 -15.80
N PRO A 135 4.19 15.66 -17.09
CA PRO A 135 4.81 16.43 -18.16
C PRO A 135 4.56 17.93 -17.92
N LYS A 136 5.62 18.70 -18.07
CA LYS A 136 5.57 20.15 -18.07
C LYS A 136 5.16 20.66 -19.46
#